data_951acfab95b7af64843eafa2350afbf0
#
_entry.id   951acfab95b7af64843eafa2350afbf0
#
_cell.length_a   1.000
_cell.length_b   1.000
_cell.length_c   1.000
_cell.angle_alpha   90.00
_cell.angle_beta   90.00
_cell.angle_gamma   90.00
#
_symmetry.space_group_name_H-M   'P 1'
#
loop_
_entity.id
_entity.type
_entity.pdbx_description
1 polymer ?
#
loop_
_entity_poly.entity_id
_entity_poly.type
_entity_poly.pdbx_seq_one_letter_code
_entity_poly.pdbx_strand_id
1 'polypeptide(L)'
;MRRLAVLLLGLCIALPVLAADAAKAQRKEVFGDVTVHYSAFTSSMLQPAIATANGLIRSKNQGVLTVSVLKGGKPDMAMVSGSVKDLTGRSSALTFRQVSDPSGVSYLAQFPIEQAQTLIFELTVASGGASHSFSFNQEVFPGE
;
A
#
# COMPACT_ATOMS: atom_id res chain seq x y z
N MET A 1 40.84 53.36 -17.75
CA MET A 1 39.64 53.41 -16.89
C MET A 1 38.83 52.18 -17.12
N ARG A 2 38.88 51.33 -16.17
CA ARG A 2 38.29 50.00 -16.30
C ARG A 2 37.01 49.94 -15.47
N ARG A 3 35.93 49.69 -16.12
CA ARG A 3 34.65 49.39 -15.41
C ARG A 3 34.43 47.90 -15.49
N LEU A 4 34.69 47.24 -14.37
CA LEU A 4 34.29 45.85 -14.18
C LEU A 4 32.81 45.83 -13.77
N ALA A 5 31.99 45.38 -14.68
CA ALA A 5 30.62 45.00 -14.37
C ALA A 5 30.63 43.56 -13.85
N VAL A 6 30.44 43.42 -12.58
CA VAL A 6 30.22 42.12 -11.95
C VAL A 6 28.74 41.77 -12.13
N LEU A 7 28.49 40.86 -13.06
CA LEU A 7 27.16 40.27 -13.27
C LEU A 7 27.00 39.15 -12.24
N LEU A 8 26.26 39.42 -11.19
CA LEU A 8 25.84 38.42 -10.20
C LEU A 8 24.75 37.56 -10.84
N LEU A 9 25.12 36.42 -11.36
CA LEU A 9 24.19 35.45 -11.87
C LEU A 9 23.57 34.72 -10.67
N GLY A 10 22.38 35.12 -10.26
CA GLY A 10 21.60 34.44 -9.26
C GLY A 10 21.13 33.09 -9.80
N LEU A 11 21.82 32.03 -9.39
CA LEU A 11 21.41 30.65 -9.67
C LEU A 11 20.25 30.30 -8.74
N CYS A 12 19.03 30.49 -9.21
CA CYS A 12 17.84 29.94 -8.58
C CYS A 12 17.86 28.42 -8.73
N ILE A 13 18.31 27.73 -7.70
CA ILE A 13 18.15 26.29 -7.60
C ILE A 13 16.68 26.02 -7.27
N ALA A 14 15.90 25.80 -8.30
CA ALA A 14 14.55 25.26 -8.15
C ALA A 14 14.69 23.79 -7.73
N LEU A 15 14.50 23.51 -6.45
CA LEU A 15 14.38 22.16 -5.94
C LEU A 15 13.04 21.58 -6.43
N PRO A 16 13.03 20.41 -7.06
CA PRO A 16 11.77 19.77 -7.43
C PRO A 16 11.09 19.24 -6.16
N VAL A 17 10.03 19.91 -5.75
CA VAL A 17 9.13 19.47 -4.65
C VAL A 17 8.08 18.54 -5.26
N LEU A 18 8.45 17.46 -5.87
CA LEU A 18 7.50 16.59 -6.57
C LEU A 18 7.54 15.10 -6.16
N ALA A 19 8.22 14.76 -5.07
CA ALA A 19 8.36 13.34 -4.73
C ALA A 19 7.55 12.87 -3.52
N ALA A 20 6.83 13.74 -2.82
CA ALA A 20 6.26 13.38 -1.52
C ALA A 20 4.89 12.69 -1.58
N ASP A 21 4.06 12.93 -2.59
CA ASP A 21 2.68 12.43 -2.60
C ASP A 21 2.53 11.04 -3.24
N ALA A 22 3.37 10.68 -4.20
CA ALA A 22 3.33 9.35 -4.80
C ALA A 22 3.89 8.24 -3.87
N ALA A 23 4.76 8.60 -2.93
CA ALA A 23 5.38 7.64 -2.02
C ALA A 23 4.47 7.18 -0.87
N LYS A 24 3.36 7.86 -0.62
CA LYS A 24 2.43 7.51 0.47
C LYS A 24 1.42 6.42 0.10
N ALA A 25 1.20 6.19 -1.18
CA ALA A 25 0.17 5.26 -1.64
C ALA A 25 0.61 3.79 -1.57
N GLN A 26 1.89 3.50 -1.69
CA GLN A 26 2.38 2.12 -1.73
C GLN A 26 3.65 1.96 -0.89
N ARG A 27 3.62 0.96 -0.03
CA ARG A 27 4.77 0.57 0.81
C ARG A 27 5.32 -0.77 0.36
N LYS A 28 6.54 -1.08 0.78
CA LYS A 28 7.18 -2.36 0.50
C LYS A 28 8.01 -2.86 1.67
N GLU A 29 8.08 -4.19 1.79
CA GLU A 29 9.03 -4.91 2.62
C GLU A 29 9.88 -5.81 1.73
N VAL A 30 11.16 -5.92 2.04
CA VAL A 30 12.11 -6.72 1.27
C VAL A 30 12.67 -7.83 2.15
N PHE A 31 12.55 -9.07 1.67
CA PHE A 31 13.05 -10.27 2.33
C PHE A 31 13.94 -11.04 1.33
N GLY A 32 15.24 -10.72 1.30
CA GLY A 32 16.13 -11.31 0.31
C GLY A 32 15.71 -10.95 -1.13
N ASP A 33 15.34 -11.94 -1.93
CA ASP A 33 14.87 -11.77 -3.30
C ASP A 33 13.33 -11.58 -3.40
N VAL A 34 12.62 -11.65 -2.27
CA VAL A 34 11.18 -11.44 -2.18
C VAL A 34 10.88 -10.00 -1.76
N THR A 35 10.08 -9.31 -2.56
CA THR A 35 9.57 -7.98 -2.23
C THR A 35 8.06 -8.02 -2.14
N VAL A 36 7.52 -7.53 -1.03
CA VAL A 36 6.08 -7.43 -0.79
C VAL A 36 5.68 -5.96 -0.87
N HIS A 37 4.82 -5.64 -1.84
CA HIS A 37 4.20 -4.32 -1.94
C HIS A 37 2.82 -4.38 -1.31
N TYR A 38 2.46 -3.36 -0.56
CA TYR A 38 1.16 -3.30 0.10
C TYR A 38 0.65 -1.88 0.22
N SER A 39 -0.67 -1.74 0.22
CA SER A 39 -1.34 -0.47 0.49
C SER A 39 -2.72 -0.73 1.08
N ALA A 40 -3.18 0.19 1.92
CA ALA A 40 -4.51 0.16 2.51
C ALA A 40 -5.20 1.50 2.27
N PHE A 41 -6.45 1.44 1.84
CA PHE A 41 -7.26 2.63 1.52
C PHE A 41 -8.75 2.33 1.70
N THR A 42 -9.57 3.37 1.68
CA THR A 42 -11.03 3.23 1.78
C THR A 42 -11.60 2.66 0.48
N SER A 43 -12.47 1.66 0.58
CA SER A 43 -13.01 0.96 -0.59
C SER A 43 -13.89 1.84 -1.50
N SER A 44 -14.40 2.95 -0.99
CA SER A 44 -15.11 3.95 -1.82
C SER A 44 -14.22 4.59 -2.89
N MET A 45 -12.90 4.52 -2.74
CA MET A 45 -11.93 5.01 -3.73
C MET A 45 -11.75 4.07 -4.92
N LEU A 46 -12.21 2.82 -4.82
CA LEU A 46 -12.19 1.88 -5.95
C LEU A 46 -13.13 2.33 -7.06
N GLN A 47 -12.73 2.08 -8.30
CA GLN A 47 -13.63 2.20 -9.43
C GLN A 47 -14.73 1.15 -9.33
N PRO A 48 -16.01 1.49 -9.61
CA PRO A 48 -17.13 0.55 -9.50
C PRO A 48 -16.93 -0.76 -10.26
N ALA A 49 -16.38 -0.68 -11.47
CA ALA A 49 -16.10 -1.86 -12.29
C ALA A 49 -15.08 -2.80 -11.63
N ILE A 50 -14.04 -2.26 -11.01
CA ILE A 50 -13.00 -3.03 -10.32
C ILE A 50 -13.58 -3.70 -9.08
N ALA A 51 -14.38 -2.98 -8.30
CA ALA A 51 -15.02 -3.53 -7.12
C ALA A 51 -15.96 -4.69 -7.49
N THR A 52 -16.80 -4.50 -8.51
CA THR A 52 -17.74 -5.55 -8.98
C THR A 52 -17.00 -6.77 -9.52
N ALA A 53 -15.96 -6.57 -10.34
CA ALA A 53 -15.18 -7.66 -10.91
C ALA A 53 -14.49 -8.53 -9.84
N ASN A 54 -14.16 -7.95 -8.70
CA ASN A 54 -13.45 -8.63 -7.62
C ASN A 54 -14.35 -8.99 -6.42
N GLY A 55 -15.66 -8.77 -6.54
CA GLY A 55 -16.61 -9.05 -5.46
C GLY A 55 -16.36 -8.21 -4.20
N LEU A 56 -15.85 -7.00 -4.36
CA LEU A 56 -15.58 -6.07 -3.27
C LEU A 56 -16.75 -5.10 -3.08
N ILE A 57 -16.99 -4.74 -1.84
CA ILE A 57 -18.03 -3.76 -1.48
C ILE A 57 -17.39 -2.38 -1.42
N ARG A 58 -17.90 -1.44 -2.22
CA ARG A 58 -17.55 -0.03 -2.09
C ARG A 58 -18.37 0.57 -0.97
N SER A 59 -17.69 1.01 0.07
CA SER A 59 -18.33 1.63 1.23
C SER A 59 -17.40 2.63 1.88
N LYS A 60 -17.97 3.65 2.47
CA LYS A 60 -17.25 4.62 3.30
C LYS A 60 -16.69 3.98 4.58
N ASN A 61 -17.28 2.88 5.02
CA ASN A 61 -16.94 2.18 6.26
C ASN A 61 -16.18 0.87 6.02
N GLN A 62 -15.68 0.67 4.82
CA GLN A 62 -14.86 -0.49 4.46
C GLN A 62 -13.52 -0.04 3.87
N GLY A 63 -12.46 -0.66 4.33
CA GLY A 63 -11.13 -0.52 3.75
C GLY A 63 -10.78 -1.71 2.86
N VAL A 64 -9.80 -1.50 2.01
CA VAL A 64 -9.18 -2.54 1.18
C VAL A 64 -7.69 -2.53 1.43
N LEU A 65 -7.15 -3.69 1.75
CA LEU A 65 -5.72 -3.96 1.78
C LEU A 65 -5.33 -4.69 0.49
N THR A 66 -4.37 -4.16 -0.23
CA THR A 66 -3.79 -4.80 -1.41
C THR A 66 -2.38 -5.28 -1.09
N VAL A 67 -2.05 -6.48 -1.53
CA VAL A 67 -0.72 -7.08 -1.37
C VAL A 67 -0.29 -7.68 -2.70
N SER A 68 0.93 -7.38 -3.13
CA SER A 68 1.57 -7.97 -4.31
C SER A 68 2.95 -8.50 -3.93
N VAL A 69 3.33 -9.63 -4.49
CA VAL A 69 4.59 -10.29 -4.18
C VAL A 69 5.44 -10.39 -5.44
N LEU A 70 6.68 -9.95 -5.35
CA LEU A 70 7.69 -10.10 -6.39
C LEU A 70 8.81 -11.00 -5.88
N LYS A 71 9.29 -11.86 -6.73
CA LYS A 71 10.48 -12.67 -6.48
C LYS A 71 11.47 -12.47 -7.62
N GLY A 72 12.69 -12.03 -7.29
CA GLY A 72 13.67 -11.66 -8.30
C GLY A 72 13.17 -10.59 -9.26
N GLY A 73 12.33 -9.65 -8.79
CA GLY A 73 11.74 -8.59 -9.59
C GLY A 73 10.56 -8.98 -10.47
N LYS A 74 10.11 -10.23 -10.40
CA LYS A 74 8.97 -10.75 -11.19
C LYS A 74 7.78 -11.06 -10.29
N PRO A 75 6.52 -10.86 -10.75
CA PRO A 75 5.35 -11.27 -10.01
C PRO A 75 5.43 -12.75 -9.62
N ASP A 76 5.12 -13.04 -8.37
CA ASP A 76 5.15 -14.39 -7.82
C ASP A 76 3.86 -14.72 -7.09
N MET A 77 3.46 -15.97 -7.18
CA MET A 77 2.34 -16.49 -6.41
C MET A 77 2.78 -16.79 -4.99
N ALA A 78 1.95 -16.40 -4.02
CA ALA A 78 2.23 -16.60 -2.62
C ALA A 78 0.95 -16.96 -1.86
N MET A 79 1.12 -17.48 -0.66
CA MET A 79 0.04 -17.57 0.31
C MET A 79 0.13 -16.35 1.22
N VAL A 80 -0.92 -15.54 1.21
CA VAL A 80 -0.99 -14.33 2.03
C VAL A 80 -2.06 -14.53 3.10
N SER A 81 -1.69 -14.32 4.34
CA SER A 81 -2.59 -14.35 5.47
C SER A 81 -2.28 -13.20 6.42
N GLY A 82 -3.18 -12.90 7.31
CA GLY A 82 -2.95 -11.87 8.29
C GLY A 82 -4.18 -11.49 9.09
N SER A 83 -3.97 -10.49 9.92
CA SER A 83 -4.99 -9.92 10.78
C SER A 83 -4.86 -8.41 10.86
N VAL A 84 -5.94 -7.77 11.24
CA VAL A 84 -5.98 -6.34 11.56
C VAL A 84 -6.47 -6.18 12.99
N LYS A 85 -5.83 -5.31 13.75
CA LYS A 85 -6.25 -4.98 15.12
C LYS A 85 -6.27 -3.47 15.34
N ASP A 86 -7.14 -3.04 16.22
CA ASP A 86 -7.18 -1.67 16.71
C ASP A 86 -6.22 -1.46 17.90
N LEU A 87 -6.09 -0.21 18.34
CA LEU A 87 -5.22 0.12 19.47
C LEU A 87 -5.75 -0.38 20.84
N THR A 88 -6.99 -0.85 20.89
CA THR A 88 -7.55 -1.49 22.09
C THR A 88 -7.24 -2.98 22.17
N GLY A 89 -6.66 -3.54 21.09
CA GLY A 89 -6.30 -4.96 21.02
C GLY A 89 -7.36 -5.86 20.39
N ARG A 90 -8.49 -5.32 19.93
CA ARG A 90 -9.48 -6.10 19.18
C ARG A 90 -8.92 -6.47 17.82
N SER A 91 -8.89 -7.74 17.52
CA SER A 91 -8.29 -8.30 16.31
C SER A 91 -9.29 -9.07 15.49
N SER A 92 -9.18 -8.96 14.17
CA SER A 92 -9.96 -9.72 13.20
C SER A 92 -9.05 -10.33 12.15
N ALA A 93 -9.33 -11.56 11.74
CA ALA A 93 -8.63 -12.19 10.64
C ALA A 93 -8.98 -11.52 9.31
N LEU A 94 -7.98 -11.38 8.43
CA LEU A 94 -8.17 -10.93 7.07
C LEU A 94 -8.39 -12.12 6.14
N THR A 95 -9.35 -12.02 5.24
CA THR A 95 -9.60 -13.00 4.19
C THR A 95 -9.13 -12.43 2.87
N PHE A 96 -8.07 -13.01 2.31
CA PHE A 96 -7.50 -12.55 1.04
C PHE A 96 -8.12 -13.26 -0.16
N ARG A 97 -8.36 -12.49 -1.21
CA ARG A 97 -8.75 -12.99 -2.54
C ARG A 97 -7.61 -12.76 -3.50
N GLN A 98 -7.27 -13.78 -4.27
CA GLN A 98 -6.31 -13.67 -5.35
C GLN A 98 -6.96 -13.06 -6.58
N VAL A 99 -6.34 -12.04 -7.12
CA VAL A 99 -6.72 -11.37 -8.36
C VAL A 99 -5.55 -11.43 -9.33
N SER A 100 -5.78 -11.96 -10.51
CA SER A 100 -4.77 -12.04 -11.56
C SER A 100 -5.19 -11.16 -12.73
N ASP A 101 -4.25 -10.38 -13.21
CA ASP A 101 -4.39 -9.56 -14.40
C ASP A 101 -3.11 -9.62 -15.24
N PRO A 102 -3.05 -8.98 -16.43
CA PRO A 102 -1.83 -9.00 -17.26
C PRO A 102 -0.59 -8.43 -16.59
N SER A 103 -0.74 -7.60 -15.54
CA SER A 103 0.38 -7.00 -14.81
C SER A 103 0.93 -7.90 -13.70
N GLY A 104 0.18 -8.93 -13.29
CA GLY A 104 0.62 -9.87 -12.27
C GLY A 104 -0.51 -10.38 -11.37
N VAL A 105 -0.14 -10.79 -10.17
CA VAL A 105 -1.04 -11.33 -9.16
C VAL A 105 -1.07 -10.41 -7.94
N SER A 106 -2.27 -10.11 -7.48
CA SER A 106 -2.51 -9.32 -6.27
C SER A 106 -3.44 -10.07 -5.32
N TYR A 107 -3.35 -9.76 -4.05
CA TYR A 107 -4.19 -10.31 -3.01
C TYR A 107 -4.94 -9.15 -2.35
N LEU A 108 -6.26 -9.28 -2.25
CA LEU A 108 -7.13 -8.23 -1.73
C LEU A 108 -7.90 -8.74 -0.52
N ALA A 109 -7.92 -7.93 0.54
CA ALA A 109 -8.73 -8.18 1.72
C ALA A 109 -9.49 -6.92 2.11
N GLN A 110 -10.71 -7.08 2.57
CA GLN A 110 -11.52 -5.98 3.12
C GLN A 110 -11.49 -6.00 4.64
N PHE A 111 -11.57 -4.83 5.24
CA PHE A 111 -11.66 -4.65 6.68
C PHE A 111 -12.61 -3.49 7.02
N PRO A 112 -13.27 -3.52 8.18
CA PRO A 112 -14.17 -2.44 8.58
C PRO A 112 -13.40 -1.19 9.02
N ILE A 113 -13.97 -0.02 8.71
CA ILE A 113 -13.52 1.28 9.21
C ILE A 113 -14.71 1.91 9.94
N GLU A 114 -14.77 1.76 11.25
CA GLU A 114 -15.86 2.26 12.06
C GLU A 114 -15.72 3.76 12.36
N GLN A 115 -14.47 4.21 12.50
CA GLN A 115 -14.13 5.60 12.83
C GLN A 115 -12.71 5.90 12.36
N ALA A 116 -12.33 7.18 12.40
CA ALA A 116 -10.94 7.57 12.20
C ALA A 116 -10.08 6.96 13.31
N GLN A 117 -9.11 6.14 12.94
CA GLN A 117 -8.25 5.43 13.91
C GLN A 117 -6.99 4.91 13.23
N THR A 118 -6.04 4.50 14.06
CA THR A 118 -4.86 3.76 13.60
C THR A 118 -5.13 2.27 13.75
N LEU A 119 -4.97 1.54 12.66
CA LEU A 119 -5.05 0.07 12.63
C LEU A 119 -3.64 -0.52 12.50
N ILE A 120 -3.44 -1.66 13.12
CA ILE A 120 -2.21 -2.44 13.03
C ILE A 120 -2.49 -3.69 12.21
N PHE A 121 -1.78 -3.82 11.11
CA PHE A 121 -1.86 -4.98 10.22
C PHE A 121 -0.67 -5.89 10.50
N GLU A 122 -0.96 -7.17 10.66
CA GLU A 122 0.06 -8.22 10.79
C GLU A 122 -0.12 -9.18 9.62
N LEU A 123 0.89 -9.28 8.78
CA LEU A 123 0.83 -10.08 7.55
C LEU A 123 1.90 -11.16 7.55
N THR A 124 1.54 -12.30 6.97
CA THR A 124 2.47 -13.39 6.66
C THR A 124 2.34 -13.73 5.18
N VAL A 125 3.48 -13.77 4.51
CA VAL A 125 3.60 -14.09 3.09
C VAL A 125 4.50 -15.31 2.96
N ALA A 126 3.96 -16.39 2.42
CA ALA A 126 4.70 -17.60 2.13
C ALA A 126 4.92 -17.72 0.62
N SER A 127 6.17 -17.71 0.20
CA SER A 127 6.59 -17.79 -1.20
C SER A 127 7.80 -18.71 -1.32
N GLY A 128 7.75 -19.66 -2.26
CA GLY A 128 8.86 -20.55 -2.56
C GLY A 128 9.38 -21.37 -1.37
N GLY A 129 8.48 -21.80 -0.47
CA GLY A 129 8.85 -22.58 0.72
C GLY A 129 9.37 -21.77 1.90
N ALA A 130 9.51 -20.46 1.75
CA ALA A 130 9.87 -19.53 2.82
C ALA A 130 8.67 -18.69 3.25
N SER A 131 8.57 -18.41 4.54
CA SER A 131 7.51 -17.60 5.13
C SER A 131 8.10 -16.36 5.79
N HIS A 132 7.52 -15.20 5.47
CA HIS A 132 7.96 -13.91 5.98
C HIS A 132 6.79 -13.21 6.64
N SER A 133 7.01 -12.67 7.83
CA SER A 133 6.00 -11.93 8.58
C SER A 133 6.47 -10.52 8.86
N PHE A 134 5.54 -9.57 8.78
CA PHE A 134 5.79 -8.18 9.11
C PHE A 134 4.51 -7.52 9.60
N SER A 135 4.64 -6.37 10.23
CA SER A 135 3.51 -5.57 10.67
C SER A 135 3.69 -4.12 10.26
N PHE A 136 2.58 -3.42 10.10
CA PHE A 136 2.60 -1.98 9.83
C PHE A 136 1.36 -1.31 10.41
N ASN A 137 1.50 -0.04 10.69
CA ASN A 137 0.41 0.80 11.16
C ASN A 137 -0.13 1.62 9.99
N GLN A 138 -1.44 1.79 9.96
CA GLN A 138 -2.12 2.61 8.98
C GLN A 138 -3.21 3.42 9.65
N GLU A 139 -3.14 4.74 9.48
CA GLU A 139 -4.28 5.60 9.78
C GLU A 139 -5.36 5.41 8.73
N VAL A 140 -6.57 5.20 9.20
CA VAL A 140 -7.74 5.01 8.35
C VAL A 140 -8.83 5.99 8.74
N PHE A 141 -9.56 6.43 7.74
CA PHE A 141 -10.67 7.36 7.90
C PHE A 141 -11.86 6.82 7.13
N PRO A 142 -13.09 6.90 7.69
CA PRO A 142 -14.27 6.67 6.90
C PRO A 142 -14.28 7.60 5.69
N GLY A 143 -14.70 7.09 4.53
CA GLY A 143 -14.78 7.89 3.32
C GLY A 143 -15.87 8.97 3.42
N GLU A 144 -15.74 10.04 2.63
CA GLU A 144 -16.74 11.11 2.50
C GLU A 144 -17.91 10.72 1.55
#